data_172ae5179b9569f01e28268fef4b77a6
#
_entry.id   172ae5179b9569f01e28268fef4b77a6
#
_cell.length_a   1.000
_cell.length_b   1.000
_cell.length_c   1.000
_cell.angle_alpha   90.00
_cell.angle_beta   90.00
_cell.angle_gamma   90.00
#
_symmetry.space_group_name_H-M   'P 1'
#
loop_
_entity.id
_entity.type
_entity.pdbx_description
1 polymer ?
#
loop_
_entity_poly.entity_id
_entity_poly.type
_entity_poly.pdbx_seq_one_letter_code
_entity_poly.pdbx_strand_id
1 'polypeptide(L)'
;MEDNKKKGLGMVLEGGGMRGLYTAGVLDELMEQGIYADSTVGVSAGAIFGCNYKSRQIGRTLRYNTRFCKDKRYMGLKSWITTGDLYSKDFAYGEVPWKLDVFDTETFARSPMKFTVVCTDIETGKPCYQECRMGDRLDVEWMRASASLPLAARPVNLNGRMYLDGGISDPIPVNWMLSQGYEKNVVVCTRHPGYRKEHNKLMPLLRLKFREYPELVKLLDE
;
A
#
# COMPACT_ATOMS: atom_id res chain seq x y z
N MET A 1 22.94 -17.82 21.62
CA MET A 1 23.28 -16.37 21.54
C MET A 1 22.91 -15.94 20.15
N GLU A 2 21.70 -15.38 19.96
CA GLU A 2 21.33 -14.79 18.68
C GLU A 2 22.22 -13.57 18.44
N ASP A 3 22.85 -13.58 17.29
CA ASP A 3 23.78 -12.54 16.83
C ASP A 3 23.01 -11.20 16.78
N ASN A 4 23.23 -10.34 17.76
CA ASN A 4 22.59 -9.03 17.91
C ASN A 4 23.18 -8.05 16.87
N LYS A 5 23.26 -8.49 15.62
CA LYS A 5 23.71 -7.69 14.50
C LYS A 5 22.61 -6.66 14.22
N LYS A 6 22.87 -5.39 14.51
CA LYS A 6 21.97 -4.29 14.17
C LYS A 6 21.54 -4.44 12.72
N LYS A 7 20.23 -4.54 12.51
CA LYS A 7 19.66 -4.54 11.15
C LYS A 7 19.94 -3.19 10.50
N GLY A 8 20.06 -3.19 9.18
CA GLY A 8 20.42 -2.00 8.41
C GLY A 8 19.31 -0.94 8.38
N LEU A 9 19.05 -0.36 7.21
CA LEU A 9 18.09 0.72 7.02
C LEU A 9 16.67 0.19 6.79
N GLY A 10 15.71 0.67 7.58
CA GLY A 10 14.27 0.51 7.33
C GLY A 10 13.70 1.70 6.55
N MET A 11 12.68 1.44 5.73
CA MET A 11 11.91 2.42 5.00
C MET A 11 10.43 2.25 5.31
N VAL A 12 9.77 3.32 5.74
CA VAL A 12 8.33 3.35 6.05
C VAL A 12 7.63 4.31 5.10
N LEU A 13 6.66 3.82 4.34
CA LEU A 13 5.96 4.57 3.31
C LEU A 13 4.49 4.75 3.69
N GLU A 14 4.13 5.99 4.07
CA GLU A 14 2.75 6.36 4.37
C GLU A 14 1.86 6.23 3.12
N GLY A 15 0.59 5.89 3.33
CA GLY A 15 -0.45 5.94 2.33
C GLY A 15 -0.85 7.38 1.95
N GLY A 16 -1.77 7.52 1.02
CA GLY A 16 -2.28 8.85 0.67
C GLY A 16 -2.91 8.98 -0.71
N GLY A 17 -3.22 7.89 -1.39
CA GLY A 17 -3.74 7.92 -2.75
C GLY A 17 -2.76 8.65 -3.67
N MET A 18 -3.26 9.61 -4.46
CA MET A 18 -2.40 10.36 -5.41
C MET A 18 -1.32 11.22 -4.76
N ARG A 19 -1.42 11.55 -3.45
CA ARG A 19 -0.31 12.21 -2.74
C ARG A 19 0.95 11.34 -2.66
N GLY A 20 0.79 10.03 -2.75
CA GLY A 20 1.91 9.08 -2.83
C GLY A 20 2.82 9.27 -4.05
N LEU A 21 2.46 10.08 -5.05
CA LEU A 21 3.37 10.47 -6.12
C LEU A 21 4.59 11.23 -5.58
N TYR A 22 4.45 11.94 -4.43
CA TYR A 22 5.60 12.48 -3.70
C TYR A 22 6.53 11.35 -3.24
N THR A 23 5.97 10.31 -2.63
CA THR A 23 6.74 9.13 -2.23
C THR A 23 7.45 8.49 -3.42
N ALA A 24 6.78 8.37 -4.57
CA ALA A 24 7.39 7.83 -5.78
C ALA A 24 8.61 8.66 -6.22
N GLY A 25 8.51 10.00 -6.21
CA GLY A 25 9.64 10.88 -6.53
C GLY A 25 10.82 10.72 -5.56
N VAL A 26 10.53 10.60 -4.25
CA VAL A 26 11.58 10.34 -3.25
C VAL A 26 12.27 9.00 -3.52
N LEU A 27 11.51 7.94 -3.84
CA LEU A 27 12.06 6.62 -4.11
C LEU A 27 12.85 6.58 -5.43
N ASP A 28 12.39 7.29 -6.47
CA ASP A 28 13.11 7.42 -7.73
C ASP A 28 14.46 8.09 -7.52
N GLU A 29 14.51 9.21 -6.77
CA GLU A 29 15.77 9.89 -6.41
C GLU A 29 16.71 8.98 -5.64
N LEU A 30 16.21 8.25 -4.63
CA LEU A 30 17.03 7.30 -3.88
C LEU A 30 17.60 6.20 -4.78
N MET A 31 16.82 5.69 -5.72
CA MET A 31 17.27 4.70 -6.69
C MET A 31 18.36 5.26 -7.64
N GLU A 32 18.20 6.50 -8.10
CA GLU A 32 19.20 7.20 -8.93
C GLU A 32 20.53 7.40 -8.20
N GLN A 33 20.45 7.65 -6.88
CA GLN A 33 21.65 7.76 -6.02
C GLN A 33 22.19 6.39 -5.55
N GLY A 34 21.58 5.27 -5.98
CA GLY A 34 22.00 3.93 -5.56
C GLY A 34 21.73 3.60 -4.08
N ILE A 35 20.84 4.35 -3.44
CA ILE A 35 20.49 4.18 -2.01
C ILE A 35 19.31 3.24 -1.91
N TYR A 36 19.49 2.12 -1.20
CA TYR A 36 18.46 1.10 -0.98
C TYR A 36 18.34 0.76 0.50
N ALA A 37 17.10 0.60 0.96
CA ALA A 37 16.81 0.09 2.29
C ALA A 37 16.92 -1.45 2.33
N ASP A 38 17.20 -2.01 3.51
CA ASP A 38 17.21 -3.45 3.72
C ASP A 38 15.78 -4.01 3.89
N SER A 39 14.88 -3.17 4.40
CA SER A 39 13.45 -3.50 4.54
C SER A 39 12.60 -2.28 4.27
N THR A 40 11.51 -2.49 3.55
CA THR A 40 10.50 -1.47 3.26
C THR A 40 9.13 -1.96 3.70
N VAL A 41 8.37 -1.11 4.40
CA VAL A 41 6.96 -1.35 4.69
C VAL A 41 6.13 -0.23 4.07
N GLY A 42 5.10 -0.60 3.31
CA GLY A 42 4.24 0.34 2.62
C GLY A 42 2.76 0.16 2.97
N VAL A 43 2.05 1.28 3.01
CA VAL A 43 0.62 1.35 3.29
C VAL A 43 -0.10 1.99 2.11
N SER A 44 -1.17 1.38 1.59
CA SER A 44 -1.98 2.00 0.53
C SER A 44 -1.14 2.40 -0.69
N ALA A 45 -1.12 3.67 -1.05
CA ALA A 45 -0.24 4.19 -2.11
C ALA A 45 1.26 3.87 -1.86
N GLY A 46 1.70 3.86 -0.59
CA GLY A 46 3.05 3.47 -0.22
C GLY A 46 3.35 2.00 -0.55
N ALA A 47 2.36 1.12 -0.48
CA ALA A 47 2.49 -0.27 -0.93
C ALA A 47 2.55 -0.38 -2.46
N ILE A 48 1.62 0.30 -3.17
CA ILE A 48 1.53 0.24 -4.63
C ILE A 48 2.74 0.89 -5.32
N PHE A 49 3.27 1.98 -4.77
CA PHE A 49 4.40 2.70 -5.36
C PHE A 49 5.74 2.18 -4.87
N GLY A 50 5.81 1.76 -3.60
CA GLY A 50 7.02 1.21 -2.99
C GLY A 50 7.49 -0.10 -3.62
N CYS A 51 6.62 -0.90 -4.23
CA CYS A 51 7.03 -2.12 -4.92
C CYS A 51 8.03 -1.83 -6.07
N ASN A 52 7.95 -0.64 -6.70
CA ASN A 52 8.86 -0.22 -7.76
C ASN A 52 10.28 0.08 -7.23
N TYR A 53 10.41 0.46 -5.96
CA TYR A 53 11.69 0.63 -5.29
C TYR A 53 12.42 -0.72 -5.11
N LYS A 54 11.71 -1.75 -4.70
CA LYS A 54 12.28 -3.12 -4.62
C LYS A 54 12.60 -3.68 -5.99
N SER A 55 11.78 -3.43 -7.01
CA SER A 55 12.01 -3.87 -8.40
C SER A 55 12.94 -2.96 -9.20
N ARG A 56 13.47 -1.88 -8.59
CA ARG A 56 14.39 -0.92 -9.20
C ARG A 56 13.86 -0.26 -10.48
N GLN A 57 12.56 -0.03 -10.56
CA GLN A 57 11.89 0.54 -11.72
C GLN A 57 11.69 2.05 -11.57
N ILE A 58 12.76 2.82 -11.80
CA ILE A 58 12.75 4.30 -11.76
C ILE A 58 11.70 4.85 -12.71
N GLY A 59 10.91 5.83 -12.25
CA GLY A 59 9.89 6.55 -13.01
C GLY A 59 8.65 5.72 -13.35
N ARG A 60 8.59 4.42 -13.02
CA ARG A 60 7.47 3.57 -13.39
C ARG A 60 6.15 4.07 -12.78
N THR A 61 6.16 4.46 -11.50
CA THR A 61 4.97 4.97 -10.83
C THR A 61 4.40 6.19 -11.55
N LEU A 62 5.24 7.18 -11.85
CA LEU A 62 4.81 8.39 -12.55
C LEU A 62 4.32 8.06 -13.98
N ARG A 63 5.05 7.20 -14.70
CA ARG A 63 4.75 6.82 -16.08
C ARG A 63 3.36 6.20 -16.23
N TYR A 64 3.00 5.17 -15.47
CA TYR A 64 1.68 4.58 -15.63
C TYR A 64 0.55 5.47 -15.09
N ASN A 65 0.78 6.21 -14.00
CA ASN A 65 -0.23 7.14 -13.50
C ASN A 65 -0.53 8.26 -14.50
N THR A 66 0.49 8.90 -15.09
CA THR A 66 0.29 9.96 -16.11
C THR A 66 -0.32 9.41 -17.39
N ARG A 67 0.10 8.22 -17.83
CA ARG A 67 -0.42 7.57 -19.05
C ARG A 67 -1.89 7.21 -18.91
N PHE A 68 -2.33 6.72 -17.77
CA PHE A 68 -3.67 6.16 -17.60
C PHE A 68 -4.63 7.01 -16.76
N CYS A 69 -4.22 8.18 -16.23
CA CYS A 69 -5.08 9.01 -15.36
C CYS A 69 -6.39 9.46 -16.05
N LYS A 70 -6.43 9.54 -17.38
CA LYS A 70 -7.62 9.88 -18.18
C LYS A 70 -8.34 8.66 -18.76
N ASP A 71 -7.79 7.46 -18.60
CA ASP A 71 -8.41 6.23 -19.09
C ASP A 71 -9.51 5.76 -18.13
N LYS A 72 -10.74 5.72 -18.64
CA LYS A 72 -11.92 5.29 -17.86
C LYS A 72 -11.85 3.83 -17.39
N ARG A 73 -10.93 3.03 -17.97
CA ARG A 73 -10.66 1.66 -17.52
C ARG A 73 -9.74 1.62 -16.33
N TYR A 74 -8.90 2.65 -16.12
CA TYR A 74 -7.94 2.72 -15.02
C TYR A 74 -8.65 3.06 -13.71
N MET A 75 -9.39 4.18 -13.70
CA MET A 75 -10.15 4.63 -12.54
C MET A 75 -11.35 5.46 -12.96
N GLY A 76 -12.40 5.48 -12.13
CA GLY A 76 -13.51 6.38 -12.33
C GLY A 76 -14.83 5.90 -11.76
N LEU A 77 -15.84 6.81 -11.84
CA LEU A 77 -17.17 6.58 -11.31
C LEU A 77 -17.86 5.36 -11.97
N LYS A 78 -17.62 5.11 -13.27
CA LYS A 78 -18.16 3.93 -13.95
C LYS A 78 -17.63 2.63 -13.33
N SER A 79 -16.33 2.54 -13.11
CA SER A 79 -15.73 1.37 -12.42
C SER A 79 -16.34 1.20 -11.04
N TRP A 80 -16.42 2.29 -10.27
CA TRP A 80 -16.97 2.25 -8.92
C TRP A 80 -18.43 1.77 -8.87
N ILE A 81 -19.30 2.28 -9.78
CA ILE A 81 -20.71 1.87 -9.83
C ILE A 81 -20.86 0.39 -10.26
N THR A 82 -20.08 -0.05 -11.24
CA THR A 82 -20.24 -1.39 -11.82
C THR A 82 -19.55 -2.48 -11.03
N THR A 83 -18.40 -2.18 -10.41
CA THR A 83 -17.55 -3.17 -9.70
C THR A 83 -17.48 -2.95 -8.20
N GLY A 84 -17.80 -1.74 -7.72
CA GLY A 84 -17.59 -1.31 -6.34
C GLY A 84 -16.16 -0.84 -6.05
N ASP A 85 -15.29 -0.83 -7.07
CA ASP A 85 -13.88 -0.42 -6.97
C ASP A 85 -13.62 0.82 -7.84
N LEU A 86 -13.08 1.88 -7.24
CA LEU A 86 -12.74 3.13 -7.93
C LEU A 86 -11.63 2.88 -8.97
N TYR A 87 -10.59 2.13 -8.58
CA TYR A 87 -9.56 1.60 -9.48
C TYR A 87 -9.97 0.22 -9.95
N SER A 88 -10.05 0.03 -11.27
CA SER A 88 -10.44 -1.26 -11.83
C SER A 88 -9.42 -2.34 -11.51
N LYS A 89 -9.88 -3.40 -10.85
CA LYS A 89 -9.05 -4.58 -10.56
C LYS A 89 -8.44 -5.14 -11.84
N ASP A 90 -9.26 -5.36 -12.86
CA ASP A 90 -8.83 -6.03 -14.09
C ASP A 90 -7.85 -5.17 -14.91
N PHE A 91 -8.03 -3.86 -14.93
CA PHE A 91 -7.16 -2.99 -15.69
C PHE A 91 -5.95 -2.52 -14.86
N ALA A 92 -6.17 -1.87 -13.69
CA ALA A 92 -5.09 -1.26 -12.91
C ALA A 92 -4.14 -2.29 -12.29
N TYR A 93 -4.67 -3.44 -11.86
CA TYR A 93 -3.90 -4.53 -11.23
C TYR A 93 -3.77 -5.77 -12.13
N GLY A 94 -4.57 -5.86 -13.21
CA GLY A 94 -4.58 -6.94 -14.17
C GLY A 94 -3.81 -6.65 -15.46
N GLU A 95 -4.19 -5.62 -16.22
CA GLU A 95 -3.55 -5.34 -17.52
C GLU A 95 -2.28 -4.49 -17.39
N VAL A 96 -2.33 -3.42 -16.57
CA VAL A 96 -1.21 -2.49 -16.46
C VAL A 96 0.08 -3.20 -16.05
N PRO A 97 0.16 -3.91 -14.90
CA PRO A 97 1.41 -4.50 -14.44
C PRO A 97 1.88 -5.71 -15.26
N TRP A 98 1.02 -6.33 -16.06
CA TRP A 98 1.37 -7.55 -16.78
C TRP A 98 1.52 -7.39 -18.29
N LYS A 99 1.05 -6.26 -18.85
CA LYS A 99 1.04 -6.05 -20.32
C LYS A 99 1.40 -4.64 -20.75
N LEU A 100 0.95 -3.60 -20.04
CA LEU A 100 0.99 -2.22 -20.55
C LEU A 100 2.17 -1.40 -20.01
N ASP A 101 2.53 -1.63 -18.76
CA ASP A 101 3.71 -1.09 -18.07
C ASP A 101 4.22 -2.17 -17.12
N VAL A 102 4.98 -3.10 -17.67
CA VAL A 102 5.30 -4.39 -17.03
C VAL A 102 6.03 -4.19 -15.70
N PHE A 103 5.52 -4.86 -14.67
CA PHE A 103 6.17 -4.95 -13.38
C PHE A 103 7.29 -5.99 -13.44
N ASP A 104 8.52 -5.58 -13.09
CA ASP A 104 9.68 -6.46 -13.09
C ASP A 104 9.68 -7.37 -11.86
N THR A 105 8.97 -8.48 -11.99
CA THR A 105 8.84 -9.49 -10.95
C THR A 105 10.16 -10.23 -10.70
N GLU A 106 11.01 -10.35 -11.70
CA GLU A 106 12.30 -11.03 -11.60
C GLU A 106 13.26 -10.22 -10.70
N THR A 107 13.43 -8.92 -10.98
CA THR A 107 14.23 -8.03 -10.13
C THR A 107 13.64 -7.93 -8.73
N PHE A 108 12.29 -7.86 -8.62
CA PHE A 108 11.61 -7.84 -7.33
C PHE A 108 11.93 -9.09 -6.50
N ALA A 109 11.81 -10.27 -7.07
CA ALA A 109 12.06 -11.54 -6.39
C ALA A 109 13.55 -11.75 -6.00
N ARG A 110 14.47 -11.29 -6.85
CA ARG A 110 15.92 -11.41 -6.61
C ARG A 110 16.46 -10.37 -5.62
N SER A 111 15.72 -9.27 -5.40
CA SER A 111 16.15 -8.22 -4.48
C SER A 111 16.24 -8.75 -3.05
N PRO A 112 17.34 -8.52 -2.33
CA PRO A 112 17.49 -8.91 -0.92
C PRO A 112 16.60 -8.06 0.01
N MET A 113 16.06 -6.94 -0.47
CA MET A 113 15.17 -6.06 0.29
C MET A 113 13.90 -6.82 0.70
N LYS A 114 13.56 -6.78 1.97
CA LYS A 114 12.24 -7.22 2.43
C LYS A 114 11.20 -6.15 2.05
N PHE A 115 10.07 -6.59 1.54
CA PHE A 115 8.97 -5.70 1.22
C PHE A 115 7.68 -6.19 1.87
N THR A 116 7.15 -5.38 2.77
CA THR A 116 5.94 -5.71 3.54
C THR A 116 4.85 -4.70 3.24
N VAL A 117 3.63 -5.17 3.08
CA VAL A 117 2.44 -4.33 2.93
C VAL A 117 1.55 -4.46 4.16
N VAL A 118 0.90 -3.37 4.54
CA VAL A 118 -0.05 -3.36 5.65
C VAL A 118 -1.47 -3.38 5.12
N CYS A 119 -2.26 -4.32 5.61
CA CYS A 119 -3.71 -4.39 5.37
C CYS A 119 -4.45 -4.36 6.71
N THR A 120 -5.72 -3.96 6.71
CA THR A 120 -6.59 -4.06 7.89
C THR A 120 -7.50 -5.27 7.75
N ASP A 121 -7.40 -6.22 8.67
CA ASP A 121 -8.34 -7.33 8.79
C ASP A 121 -9.68 -6.79 9.28
N ILE A 122 -10.76 -6.96 8.50
CA ILE A 122 -12.05 -6.34 8.81
C ILE A 122 -12.79 -7.00 9.97
N GLU A 123 -12.50 -8.26 10.27
CA GLU A 123 -13.13 -8.98 11.38
C GLU A 123 -12.57 -8.54 12.72
N THR A 124 -11.25 -8.31 12.77
CA THR A 124 -10.54 -8.00 14.02
C THR A 124 -10.19 -6.53 14.19
N GLY A 125 -10.29 -5.73 13.12
CA GLY A 125 -9.79 -4.34 13.10
C GLY A 125 -8.27 -4.21 13.20
N LYS A 126 -7.54 -5.32 13.24
CA LYS A 126 -6.08 -5.31 13.48
C LYS A 126 -5.29 -5.18 12.17
N PRO A 127 -4.08 -4.57 12.24
CA PRO A 127 -3.18 -4.57 11.08
C PRO A 127 -2.64 -5.97 10.81
N CYS A 128 -2.59 -6.31 9.52
CA CYS A 128 -1.94 -7.49 8.97
C CYS A 128 -0.73 -7.03 8.17
N TYR A 129 0.45 -7.53 8.53
CA TYR A 129 1.71 -7.22 7.86
C TYR A 129 2.11 -8.41 6.99
N GLN A 130 1.94 -8.26 5.69
CA GLN A 130 2.22 -9.31 4.72
C GLN A 130 3.51 -9.04 3.96
N GLU A 131 4.47 -9.93 4.07
CA GLU A 131 5.70 -9.89 3.26
C GLU A 131 5.41 -10.34 1.84
N CYS A 132 5.70 -9.48 0.84
CA CYS A 132 5.63 -9.75 -0.59
C CYS A 132 7.04 -10.11 -1.09
N ARG A 133 7.20 -11.30 -1.64
CA ARG A 133 8.52 -11.86 -1.98
C ARG A 133 8.76 -12.00 -3.47
N MET A 134 7.73 -12.38 -4.21
CA MET A 134 7.84 -12.79 -5.61
C MET A 134 7.41 -11.69 -6.59
N GLY A 135 6.60 -10.74 -6.15
CA GLY A 135 5.98 -9.76 -7.03
C GLY A 135 4.96 -10.38 -7.98
N ASP A 136 4.49 -11.56 -7.69
CA ASP A 136 3.52 -12.32 -8.48
C ASP A 136 2.09 -11.76 -8.32
N ARG A 137 1.12 -12.46 -8.91
CA ARG A 137 -0.29 -12.04 -8.83
C ARG A 137 -0.82 -12.01 -7.41
N LEU A 138 -0.36 -12.90 -6.53
CA LEU A 138 -0.79 -12.92 -5.14
C LEU A 138 -0.22 -11.73 -4.37
N ASP A 139 1.06 -11.40 -4.58
CA ASP A 139 1.68 -10.22 -3.99
C ASP A 139 0.99 -8.92 -4.46
N VAL A 140 0.63 -8.83 -5.76
CA VAL A 140 -0.14 -7.69 -6.29
C VAL A 140 -1.55 -7.61 -5.69
N GLU A 141 -2.21 -8.73 -5.39
CA GLU A 141 -3.51 -8.73 -4.70
C GLU A 141 -3.36 -8.24 -3.24
N TRP A 142 -2.26 -8.56 -2.55
CA TRP A 142 -1.97 -8.01 -1.21
C TRP A 142 -1.72 -6.50 -1.27
N MET A 143 -0.97 -6.02 -2.27
CA MET A 143 -0.79 -4.58 -2.51
C MET A 143 -2.13 -3.89 -2.80
N ARG A 144 -3.02 -4.52 -3.59
CA ARG A 144 -4.38 -4.03 -3.85
C ARG A 144 -5.21 -3.97 -2.58
N ALA A 145 -5.15 -5.01 -1.73
CA ALA A 145 -5.84 -5.02 -0.45
C ALA A 145 -5.40 -3.85 0.44
N SER A 146 -4.08 -3.62 0.51
CA SER A 146 -3.50 -2.48 1.22
C SER A 146 -4.02 -1.13 0.74
N ALA A 147 -4.45 -1.02 -0.52
CA ALA A 147 -4.98 0.22 -1.12
C ALA A 147 -6.51 0.23 -1.27
N SER A 148 -7.22 -0.74 -0.69
CA SER A 148 -8.67 -0.86 -0.76
C SER A 148 -9.36 -0.02 0.31
N LEU A 149 -9.54 1.28 0.02
CA LEU A 149 -10.21 2.21 0.94
C LEU A 149 -11.69 1.85 1.13
N PRO A 150 -12.25 1.98 2.37
CA PRO A 150 -13.66 1.78 2.64
C PRO A 150 -14.61 2.45 1.72
N LEU A 151 -15.57 2.46 1.19
CA LEU A 151 -16.39 3.21 0.23
C LEU A 151 -15.81 3.35 -1.18
N ALA A 152 -14.49 3.34 -1.36
CA ALA A 152 -13.85 3.46 -2.67
C ALA A 152 -13.48 2.10 -3.29
N ALA A 153 -13.49 1.02 -2.48
CA ALA A 153 -13.22 -0.33 -2.92
C ALA A 153 -14.01 -1.36 -2.11
N ARG A 154 -14.06 -2.58 -2.64
CA ARG A 154 -14.56 -3.75 -1.91
C ARG A 154 -13.45 -4.35 -1.04
N PRO A 155 -13.79 -4.96 0.11
CA PRO A 155 -12.83 -5.79 0.82
C PRO A 155 -12.28 -6.91 -0.07
N VAL A 156 -11.00 -7.20 0.10
CA VAL A 156 -10.28 -8.21 -0.69
C VAL A 156 -10.20 -9.51 0.10
N ASN A 157 -10.66 -10.60 -0.48
CA ASN A 157 -10.52 -11.93 0.15
C ASN A 157 -9.12 -12.49 -0.18
N LEU A 158 -8.33 -12.73 0.87
CA LEU A 158 -7.03 -13.36 0.78
C LEU A 158 -6.93 -14.42 1.88
N ASN A 159 -6.63 -15.66 1.48
CA ASN A 159 -6.49 -16.78 2.40
C ASN A 159 -7.72 -16.99 3.32
N GLY A 160 -8.94 -16.74 2.81
CA GLY A 160 -10.19 -16.89 3.55
C GLY A 160 -10.54 -15.75 4.51
N ARG A 161 -9.76 -14.67 4.54
CA ARG A 161 -10.03 -13.46 5.32
C ARG A 161 -10.24 -12.26 4.42
N MET A 162 -10.98 -11.28 4.95
CA MET A 162 -11.30 -10.06 4.22
C MET A 162 -10.46 -8.88 4.72
N TYR A 163 -9.85 -8.16 3.78
CA TYR A 163 -8.94 -7.05 4.09
C TYR A 163 -9.36 -5.76 3.41
N LEU A 164 -9.06 -4.66 4.07
CA LEU A 164 -9.15 -3.28 3.57
C LEU A 164 -7.82 -2.56 3.73
N ASP A 165 -7.80 -1.28 3.33
CA ASP A 165 -6.63 -0.40 3.36
C ASP A 165 -5.94 -0.40 4.73
N GLY A 166 -4.63 -0.59 4.72
CA GLY A 166 -3.80 -0.64 5.93
C GLY A 166 -3.78 0.67 6.71
N GLY A 167 -4.05 1.79 6.05
CA GLY A 167 -4.13 3.10 6.69
C GLY A 167 -5.28 3.28 7.67
N ILE A 168 -6.19 2.30 7.76
CA ILE A 168 -7.24 2.27 8.77
C ILE A 168 -6.64 1.89 10.13
N SER A 169 -5.80 0.85 10.17
CA SER A 169 -5.27 0.26 11.42
C SER A 169 -3.84 0.72 11.76
N ASP A 170 -2.98 0.91 10.76
CA ASP A 170 -1.60 1.41 10.98
C ASP A 170 -1.11 2.22 9.76
N PRO A 171 -1.41 3.53 9.70
CA PRO A 171 -1.09 4.38 8.55
C PRO A 171 0.41 4.67 8.38
N ILE A 172 1.20 4.59 9.45
CA ILE A 172 2.64 4.87 9.46
C ILE A 172 3.33 3.84 10.38
N PRO A 173 3.63 2.62 9.88
CA PRO A 173 4.04 1.46 10.67
C PRO A 173 5.49 1.55 11.20
N VAL A 174 5.85 2.66 11.83
CA VAL A 174 7.19 2.87 12.43
C VAL A 174 7.43 1.92 13.60
N ASN A 175 6.43 1.78 14.49
CA ASN A 175 6.56 0.91 15.66
C ASN A 175 6.71 -0.56 15.24
N TRP A 176 6.02 -0.98 14.19
CA TRP A 176 6.20 -2.32 13.63
C TRP A 176 7.62 -2.48 13.07
N MET A 177 8.14 -1.51 12.30
CA MET A 177 9.49 -1.58 11.75
C MET A 177 10.56 -1.63 12.86
N LEU A 178 10.38 -0.84 13.92
CA LEU A 178 11.25 -0.90 15.11
C LEU A 178 11.20 -2.28 15.78
N SER A 179 10.02 -2.88 15.90
CA SER A 179 9.85 -4.24 16.47
C SER A 179 10.53 -5.32 15.62
N GLN A 180 10.72 -5.07 14.32
CA GLN A 180 11.49 -5.93 13.43
C GLN A 180 13.01 -5.76 13.59
N GLY A 181 13.47 -4.87 14.47
CA GLY A 181 14.87 -4.63 14.80
C GLY A 181 15.57 -3.62 13.88
N TYR A 182 14.84 -2.86 13.08
CA TYR A 182 15.39 -1.75 12.28
C TYR A 182 15.38 -0.46 13.11
N GLU A 183 16.52 -0.13 13.74
CA GLU A 183 16.65 1.05 14.59
C GLU A 183 16.75 2.36 13.78
N LYS A 184 17.29 2.28 12.55
CA LYS A 184 17.39 3.41 11.62
C LYS A 184 16.30 3.31 10.58
N ASN A 185 15.41 4.30 10.54
CA ASN A 185 14.30 4.33 9.64
C ASN A 185 14.20 5.66 8.90
N VAL A 186 13.95 5.60 7.60
CA VAL A 186 13.45 6.72 6.81
C VAL A 186 11.95 6.58 6.72
N VAL A 187 11.22 7.64 7.09
CA VAL A 187 9.76 7.69 7.02
C VAL A 187 9.36 8.70 5.98
N VAL A 188 8.68 8.26 4.92
CA VAL A 188 8.16 9.14 3.88
C VAL A 188 6.70 9.39 4.14
N CYS A 189 6.38 10.62 4.59
CA CYS A 189 5.03 11.05 4.87
C CYS A 189 4.43 11.80 3.66
N THR A 190 3.13 11.60 3.45
CA THR A 190 2.36 12.24 2.36
C THR A 190 1.51 13.42 2.83
N ARG A 191 1.56 13.74 4.12
CA ARG A 191 0.91 14.86 4.77
C ARG A 191 1.94 15.85 5.30
N HIS A 192 1.53 17.12 5.44
CA HIS A 192 2.38 18.14 6.03
C HIS A 192 2.57 17.92 7.54
N PRO A 193 3.68 18.39 8.13
CA PRO A 193 3.88 18.34 9.57
C PRO A 193 2.72 19.02 10.31
N GLY A 194 2.24 18.40 11.38
CA GLY A 194 1.11 18.92 12.17
C GLY A 194 -0.29 18.55 11.65
N TYR A 195 -0.39 17.79 10.54
CA TYR A 195 -1.69 17.28 10.11
C TYR A 195 -2.33 16.44 11.22
N ARG A 196 -3.63 16.70 11.46
CA ARG A 196 -4.49 15.90 12.32
C ARG A 196 -5.66 15.39 11.49
N LYS A 197 -5.99 14.11 11.66
CA LYS A 197 -7.16 13.50 10.99
C LYS A 197 -8.43 14.18 11.52
N GLU A 198 -9.24 14.71 10.63
CA GLU A 198 -10.54 15.27 10.97
C GLU A 198 -11.57 14.13 11.11
N HIS A 199 -12.64 14.41 11.85
CA HIS A 199 -13.77 13.49 11.96
C HIS A 199 -14.35 13.17 10.59
N ASN A 200 -14.55 11.88 10.32
CA ASN A 200 -15.01 11.41 9.00
C ASN A 200 -16.52 11.64 8.84
N LYS A 201 -16.89 12.63 8.02
CA LYS A 201 -18.31 12.96 7.74
C LYS A 201 -19.11 11.80 7.12
N LEU A 202 -18.45 10.78 6.61
CA LEU A 202 -19.08 9.60 6.01
C LEU A 202 -19.29 8.45 7.03
N MET A 203 -19.03 8.69 8.32
CA MET A 203 -19.21 7.66 9.37
C MET A 203 -20.59 7.01 9.38
N PRO A 204 -21.73 7.73 9.21
CA PRO A 204 -23.03 7.07 9.16
C PRO A 204 -23.14 6.01 8.05
N LEU A 205 -22.56 6.31 6.87
CA LEU A 205 -22.55 5.37 5.75
C LEU A 205 -21.60 4.19 5.99
N LEU A 206 -20.44 4.44 6.60
CA LEU A 206 -19.48 3.41 6.97
C LEU A 206 -20.06 2.45 8.01
N ARG A 207 -20.73 2.96 9.04
CA ARG A 207 -21.43 2.16 10.04
C ARG A 207 -22.52 1.28 9.42
N LEU A 208 -23.28 1.80 8.47
CA LEU A 208 -24.30 1.02 7.76
C LEU A 208 -23.65 -0.09 6.89
N LYS A 209 -22.62 0.28 6.11
CA LYS A 209 -21.93 -0.65 5.20
C LYS A 209 -21.24 -1.80 5.95
N PHE A 210 -20.59 -1.49 7.07
CA PHE A 210 -19.76 -2.43 7.83
C PHE A 210 -20.38 -2.84 9.18
N ARG A 211 -21.71 -2.76 9.32
CA ARG A 211 -22.44 -3.09 10.56
C ARG A 211 -22.16 -4.48 11.12
N GLU A 212 -21.75 -5.42 10.26
CA GLU A 212 -21.41 -6.81 10.63
C GLU A 212 -19.96 -6.92 11.18
N TYR A 213 -19.17 -5.84 11.12
CA TYR A 213 -17.77 -5.79 11.54
C TYR A 213 -17.57 -4.70 12.62
N PRO A 214 -18.00 -4.94 13.87
CA PRO A 214 -18.01 -3.90 14.92
C PRO A 214 -16.61 -3.38 15.25
N GLU A 215 -15.57 -4.24 15.22
CA GLU A 215 -14.19 -3.83 15.49
C GLU A 215 -13.66 -2.88 14.40
N LEU A 216 -13.99 -3.14 13.13
CA LEU A 216 -13.66 -2.23 12.04
C LEU A 216 -14.39 -0.88 12.20
N VAL A 217 -15.69 -0.92 12.53
CA VAL A 217 -16.49 0.31 12.71
C VAL A 217 -15.92 1.18 13.82
N LYS A 218 -15.54 0.57 14.96
CA LYS A 218 -14.91 1.26 16.08
C LYS A 218 -13.60 1.94 15.64
N LEU A 219 -12.75 1.24 14.92
CA LEU A 219 -11.48 1.76 14.43
C LEU A 219 -11.65 2.91 13.42
N LEU A 220 -12.68 2.86 12.58
CA LEU A 220 -12.99 3.93 11.62
C LEU A 220 -13.50 5.22 12.28
N ASP A 221 -14.04 5.11 13.50
CA ASP A 221 -14.60 6.22 14.28
C ASP A 221 -13.50 6.95 15.11
N GLU A 222 -12.36 6.32 15.35
CA GLU A 222 -11.15 6.88 15.99
C GLU A 222 -10.33 7.73 14.99
#